data_7bb80c696fc41b9c49b07214af4eeb66
#
_entry.id   7bb80c696fc41b9c49b07214af4eeb66
#
_cell.length_a   1.000
_cell.length_b   1.000
_cell.length_c   1.000
_cell.angle_alpha   90.00
_cell.angle_beta   90.00
_cell.angle_gamma   90.00
#
_symmetry.space_group_name_H-M   'P 1'
#
loop_
_entity.id
_entity.type
_entity.pdbx_description
1 polymer ?
#
loop_
_entity_poly.entity_id
_entity_poly.type
_entity_poly.pdbx_seq_one_letter_code
_entity_poly.pdbx_strand_id
1 'polypeptide(L)'
;SEYNPGDPAAAFTNPISYDVGDVLYNLGTFGARAFRVICNDADVPSLTNTCVLGSSDAIAGPATPTIAEVDALATQVVDFQAQYGVAPAGSQTVNAWVDATSATGWDAPSAANQRRIKAIRIAIVTRGNLEREMVSPDTLVLWDPGGAGERTIALSDDQRYYRYKVLTVVVPIFNMIWAGV
;
A
#
# COMPACT_ATOMS: atom_id res chain seq x y z
N SER A 1 6.38 -25.69 19.17
CA SER A 1 6.40 -24.32 18.60
C SER A 1 5.10 -24.09 17.87
N GLU A 2 4.62 -22.86 17.78
CA GLU A 2 3.38 -22.50 17.06
C GLU A 2 3.38 -22.94 15.59
N TYR A 3 4.57 -23.12 15.00
CA TYR A 3 4.76 -23.51 13.61
C TYR A 3 4.94 -25.03 13.41
N ASN A 4 4.98 -25.79 14.47
CA ASN A 4 5.03 -27.25 14.41
C ASN A 4 4.17 -27.82 15.55
N PRO A 5 2.84 -27.72 15.46
CA PRO A 5 1.94 -28.30 16.45
C PRO A 5 2.11 -29.81 16.46
N GLY A 6 1.99 -30.41 17.65
CA GLY A 6 2.03 -31.85 17.82
C GLY A 6 0.90 -32.59 17.08
N ASP A 7 -0.18 -31.88 16.76
CA ASP A 7 -1.27 -32.34 15.90
C ASP A 7 -1.33 -31.46 14.65
N PRO A 8 -0.92 -31.95 13.48
CA PRO A 8 -0.97 -31.21 12.23
C PRO A 8 -2.39 -30.84 11.79
N ALA A 9 -3.42 -31.57 12.24
CA ALA A 9 -4.82 -31.25 11.94
C ALA A 9 -5.28 -29.96 12.68
N ALA A 10 -4.62 -29.57 13.75
CA ALA A 10 -4.91 -28.34 14.46
C ALA A 10 -4.41 -27.08 13.73
N ALA A 11 -3.41 -27.22 12.86
CA ALA A 11 -2.83 -26.11 12.12
C ALA A 11 -3.27 -26.05 10.65
N PHE A 12 -3.67 -27.18 10.09
CA PHE A 12 -4.04 -27.28 8.67
C PHE A 12 -5.34 -28.03 8.51
N THR A 13 -6.27 -27.46 7.75
CA THR A 13 -7.56 -28.12 7.43
C THR A 13 -7.35 -29.42 6.66
N ASN A 14 -6.25 -29.53 5.88
CA ASN A 14 -5.79 -30.73 5.19
C ASN A 14 -4.30 -30.93 5.55
N PRO A 15 -3.97 -31.82 6.52
CA PRO A 15 -2.60 -32.12 6.85
C PRO A 15 -1.87 -32.72 5.65
N ILE A 16 -0.70 -32.15 5.33
CA ILE A 16 0.17 -32.68 4.29
C ILE A 16 1.00 -33.82 4.90
N SER A 17 0.91 -35.00 4.29
CA SER A 17 1.80 -36.12 4.61
C SER A 17 3.09 -35.99 3.81
N TYR A 18 4.21 -36.24 4.46
CA TYR A 18 5.53 -36.28 3.81
C TYR A 18 5.99 -37.71 3.70
N ASP A 19 6.47 -38.09 2.52
CA ASP A 19 7.04 -39.41 2.25
C ASP A 19 8.57 -39.40 2.33
N VAL A 20 9.16 -40.58 2.36
CA VAL A 20 10.62 -40.72 2.35
C VAL A 20 11.16 -40.25 1.01
N GLY A 21 11.96 -39.17 1.04
CA GLY A 21 12.52 -38.53 -0.15
C GLY A 21 11.98 -37.12 -0.40
N ASP A 22 10.94 -36.71 0.31
CA ASP A 22 10.46 -35.33 0.25
C ASP A 22 11.51 -34.36 0.80
N VAL A 23 11.63 -33.19 0.19
CA VAL A 23 12.57 -32.14 0.59
C VAL A 23 11.81 -31.03 1.25
N LEU A 24 12.16 -30.74 2.52
CA LEU A 24 11.65 -29.60 3.27
C LEU A 24 12.57 -28.38 3.08
N TYR A 25 12.03 -27.31 2.57
CA TYR A 25 12.73 -26.04 2.52
C TYR A 25 12.27 -25.13 3.65
N ASN A 26 13.21 -24.64 4.46
CA ASN A 26 12.95 -23.55 5.40
C ASN A 26 12.97 -22.23 4.62
N LEU A 27 11.81 -21.65 4.41
CA LEU A 27 11.66 -20.35 3.72
C LEU A 27 11.94 -19.15 4.64
N GLY A 28 12.35 -19.38 5.89
CA GLY A 28 12.56 -18.36 6.90
C GLY A 28 11.26 -17.90 7.56
N THR A 29 11.31 -16.75 8.21
CA THR A 29 10.15 -16.18 8.88
C THR A 29 9.31 -15.39 7.86
N PHE A 30 8.02 -15.71 7.76
CA PHE A 30 7.10 -14.91 6.96
C PHE A 30 6.87 -13.58 7.66
N GLY A 31 7.08 -12.48 6.95
CA GLY A 31 6.83 -11.12 7.42
C GLY A 31 5.99 -10.35 6.41
N ALA A 32 5.02 -9.62 6.90
CA ALA A 32 4.24 -8.67 6.10
C ALA A 32 4.21 -7.31 6.79
N ARG A 33 4.39 -6.25 6.02
CA ARG A 33 4.34 -4.87 6.50
C ARG A 33 3.16 -4.13 5.89
N ALA A 34 2.43 -3.42 6.74
CA ALA A 34 1.39 -2.48 6.34
C ALA A 34 1.93 -1.05 6.45
N PHE A 35 1.69 -0.24 5.42
CA PHE A 35 2.05 1.18 5.40
C PHE A 35 0.77 2.01 5.44
N ARG A 36 0.72 3.00 6.33
CA ARG A 36 -0.47 3.83 6.56
C ARG A 36 -0.08 5.25 6.91
N VAL A 37 -0.93 6.21 6.52
CA VAL A 37 -0.91 7.55 7.09
C VAL A 37 -1.78 7.55 8.34
N ILE A 38 -1.21 7.97 9.46
CA ILE A 38 -1.87 8.05 10.75
C ILE A 38 -1.75 9.48 11.26
N CYS A 39 -2.89 10.08 11.61
CA CYS A 39 -2.97 11.42 12.17
C CYS A 39 -3.45 11.38 13.62
N ASN A 40 -3.05 12.34 14.43
CA ASN A 40 -3.41 12.41 15.86
C ASN A 40 -4.90 12.61 16.12
N ASP A 41 -5.67 13.04 15.12
CA ASP A 41 -7.11 13.29 15.23
C ASP A 41 -7.85 12.53 14.13
N ALA A 42 -8.92 11.83 14.49
CA ALA A 42 -9.65 10.95 13.58
C ALA A 42 -10.47 11.71 12.53
N ASP A 43 -10.75 12.99 12.76
CA ASP A 43 -11.62 13.78 11.92
C ASP A 43 -10.83 14.86 11.16
N VAL A 44 -10.29 14.49 10.01
CA VAL A 44 -9.68 15.40 9.02
C VAL A 44 -8.23 15.80 9.31
N PRO A 45 -7.38 16.03 8.31
CA PRO A 45 -6.12 16.73 8.51
C PRO A 45 -6.41 18.16 8.96
N SER A 46 -6.65 18.33 10.26
CA SER A 46 -6.76 19.63 10.91
C SER A 46 -5.44 20.35 10.76
N LEU A 47 -5.49 21.68 10.75
CA LEU A 47 -4.30 22.54 10.63
C LEU A 47 -3.25 22.29 11.71
N THR A 48 -3.63 21.63 12.81
CA THR A 48 -2.77 21.34 13.97
C THR A 48 -2.28 19.89 14.02
N ASN A 49 -2.78 19.00 13.17
CA ASN A 49 -2.49 17.58 13.28
C ASN A 49 -1.14 17.20 12.73
N THR A 50 -0.41 16.44 13.54
CA THR A 50 0.78 15.73 13.07
C THR A 50 0.35 14.42 12.43
N CYS A 51 0.56 14.29 11.13
CA CYS A 51 0.38 13.03 10.42
C CYS A 51 1.73 12.40 10.16
N VAL A 52 1.79 11.08 10.25
CA VAL A 52 2.99 10.30 9.94
C VAL A 52 2.65 9.19 8.93
N LEU A 53 3.57 8.92 8.03
CA LEU A 53 3.59 7.65 7.31
C LEU A 53 4.28 6.65 8.24
N GLY A 54 3.55 5.65 8.68
CA GLY A 54 4.06 4.60 9.55
C GLY A 54 4.01 3.24 8.89
N SER A 55 4.86 2.33 9.35
CA SER A 55 4.79 0.91 9.03
C SER A 55 4.52 0.09 10.29
N SER A 56 3.71 -0.94 10.16
CA SER A 56 3.42 -1.91 11.22
C SER A 56 3.46 -3.33 10.68
N ASP A 57 3.57 -4.30 11.59
CA ASP A 57 3.38 -5.69 11.22
C ASP A 57 1.93 -5.91 10.79
N ALA A 58 1.72 -6.43 9.58
CA ALA A 58 0.38 -6.66 9.02
C ALA A 58 -0.27 -7.94 9.54
N ILE A 59 0.50 -8.82 10.21
CA ILE A 59 0.03 -10.10 10.74
C ILE A 59 -0.27 -10.01 12.24
N ALA A 60 0.68 -9.47 13.00
CA ALA A 60 0.63 -9.40 14.45
C ALA A 60 0.28 -8.01 15.00
N GLY A 61 0.31 -6.98 14.15
CA GLY A 61 0.00 -5.61 14.54
C GLY A 61 -1.51 -5.33 14.67
N PRO A 62 -1.89 -4.24 15.34
CA PRO A 62 -3.30 -3.84 15.46
C PRO A 62 -3.89 -3.45 14.11
N ALA A 63 -5.19 -3.73 13.91
CA ALA A 63 -5.90 -3.39 12.68
C ALA A 63 -5.95 -1.87 12.42
N THR A 64 -6.03 -1.08 13.49
CA THR A 64 -6.03 0.39 13.48
C THR A 64 -4.96 0.90 14.45
N PRO A 65 -3.69 0.94 14.02
CA PRO A 65 -2.61 1.37 14.90
C PRO A 65 -2.68 2.88 15.15
N THR A 66 -2.23 3.27 16.34
CA THR A 66 -1.93 4.66 16.70
C THR A 66 -0.52 5.05 16.24
N ILE A 67 -0.18 6.34 16.30
CA ILE A 67 1.19 6.81 15.97
C ILE A 67 2.26 6.11 16.83
N ALA A 68 1.95 5.80 18.10
CA ALA A 68 2.89 5.16 19.01
C ALA A 68 3.13 3.66 18.70
N GLU A 69 2.25 3.03 17.93
CA GLU A 69 2.29 1.60 17.62
C GLU A 69 2.88 1.30 16.23
N VAL A 70 3.39 2.31 15.55
CA VAL A 70 4.01 2.16 14.24
C VAL A 70 5.46 2.64 14.23
N ASP A 71 6.25 2.03 13.36
CA ASP A 71 7.57 2.57 13.01
C ASP A 71 7.35 3.80 12.12
N ALA A 72 7.52 4.99 12.65
CA ALA A 72 7.36 6.24 11.90
C ALA A 72 8.46 6.38 10.83
N LEU A 73 8.08 6.42 9.57
CA LEU A 73 8.98 6.53 8.42
C LEU A 73 9.18 7.99 7.99
N ALA A 74 8.10 8.76 7.99
CA ALA A 74 8.13 10.17 7.62
C ALA A 74 7.01 10.94 8.33
N THR A 75 7.30 12.17 8.72
CA THR A 75 6.33 13.10 9.32
C THR A 75 5.72 14.01 8.25
N GLN A 76 4.59 14.63 8.58
CA GLN A 76 3.85 15.54 7.68
C GLN A 76 3.44 14.90 6.35
N VAL A 77 3.26 13.60 6.32
CA VAL A 77 2.63 12.88 5.22
C VAL A 77 1.12 12.91 5.43
N VAL A 78 0.40 13.57 4.55
CA VAL A 78 -1.04 13.80 4.68
C VAL A 78 -1.88 12.86 3.82
N ASP A 79 -1.28 12.25 2.80
CA ASP A 79 -1.92 11.23 1.99
C ASP A 79 -0.90 10.24 1.41
N PHE A 80 -1.34 9.01 1.23
CA PHE A 80 -0.58 7.91 0.66
C PHE A 80 -1.51 7.06 -0.20
N GLN A 81 -1.27 7.03 -1.50
CA GLN A 81 -2.06 6.28 -2.47
C GLN A 81 -1.21 5.26 -3.20
N ALA A 82 -1.78 4.11 -3.51
CA ALA A 82 -1.11 3.09 -4.31
C ALA A 82 -2.08 2.48 -5.33
N GLN A 83 -1.55 2.10 -6.49
CA GLN A 83 -2.28 1.37 -7.51
C GLN A 83 -1.44 0.22 -8.06
N TYR A 84 -2.11 -0.84 -8.48
CA TYR A 84 -1.47 -1.93 -9.22
C TYR A 84 -1.31 -1.57 -10.69
N GLY A 85 -0.10 -1.73 -11.21
CA GLY A 85 0.18 -1.75 -12.64
C GLY A 85 -0.06 -3.15 -13.18
N VAL A 86 -1.12 -3.30 -14.00
CA VAL A 86 -1.54 -4.60 -14.50
C VAL A 86 -1.23 -4.75 -15.99
N ALA A 87 -0.86 -5.97 -16.37
CA ALA A 87 -0.61 -6.36 -17.74
C ALA A 87 -1.75 -7.25 -18.27
N PRO A 88 -1.97 -7.32 -19.59
CA PRO A 88 -2.80 -8.36 -20.20
C PRO A 88 -2.25 -9.74 -19.86
N ALA A 89 -3.11 -10.76 -19.91
CA ALA A 89 -2.68 -12.16 -19.72
C ALA A 89 -1.56 -12.52 -20.73
N GLY A 90 -0.47 -13.11 -20.24
CA GLY A 90 0.70 -13.46 -21.05
C GLY A 90 1.62 -12.29 -21.43
N SER A 91 1.32 -11.06 -21.01
CA SER A 91 2.16 -9.89 -21.25
C SER A 91 2.96 -9.52 -19.99
N GLN A 92 4.14 -8.91 -20.21
CA GLN A 92 4.96 -8.33 -19.14
C GLN A 92 4.84 -6.79 -19.09
N THR A 93 4.16 -6.19 -20.06
CA THR A 93 4.03 -4.74 -20.16
C THR A 93 2.77 -4.26 -19.47
N VAL A 94 2.92 -3.37 -18.49
CA VAL A 94 1.79 -2.69 -17.83
C VAL A 94 1.03 -1.85 -18.86
N ASN A 95 -0.27 -2.08 -18.95
CA ASN A 95 -1.15 -1.32 -19.83
C ASN A 95 -2.29 -0.59 -19.10
N ALA A 96 -2.48 -0.86 -17.80
CA ALA A 96 -3.48 -0.19 -16.98
C ALA A 96 -3.02 -0.05 -15.54
N TRP A 97 -3.53 0.98 -14.86
CA TRP A 97 -3.38 1.18 -13.42
C TRP A 97 -4.74 1.02 -12.75
N VAL A 98 -4.81 0.22 -11.68
CA VAL A 98 -6.06 -0.12 -11.00
C VAL A 98 -5.94 0.05 -9.50
N ASP A 99 -7.00 0.55 -8.88
CA ASP A 99 -7.09 0.62 -7.41
C ASP A 99 -7.35 -0.78 -6.84
N ALA A 100 -6.73 -1.10 -5.70
CA ALA A 100 -6.95 -2.34 -4.95
C ALA A 100 -8.23 -2.23 -4.10
N THR A 101 -9.38 -2.13 -4.75
CA THR A 101 -10.69 -1.99 -4.09
C THR A 101 -11.67 -3.07 -4.54
N SER A 102 -12.69 -3.33 -3.73
CA SER A 102 -13.77 -4.28 -4.09
C SER A 102 -14.54 -3.82 -5.33
N ALA A 103 -14.71 -2.52 -5.52
CA ALA A 103 -15.39 -1.97 -6.70
C ALA A 103 -14.66 -2.27 -8.01
N THR A 104 -13.34 -2.42 -7.96
CA THR A 104 -12.51 -2.80 -9.12
C THR A 104 -12.23 -4.31 -9.19
N GLY A 105 -12.54 -5.07 -8.13
CA GLY A 105 -12.24 -6.50 -8.01
C GLY A 105 -10.75 -6.82 -7.81
N TRP A 106 -9.95 -5.83 -7.39
CA TRP A 106 -8.52 -5.98 -7.15
C TRP A 106 -8.12 -5.93 -5.67
N ASP A 107 -9.07 -5.90 -4.75
CA ASP A 107 -8.84 -6.01 -3.29
C ASP A 107 -8.40 -7.43 -2.90
N ALA A 108 -8.97 -8.45 -3.54
CA ALA A 108 -8.64 -9.86 -3.35
C ALA A 108 -8.50 -10.57 -4.72
N PRO A 109 -7.48 -10.22 -5.51
CA PRO A 109 -7.37 -10.74 -6.87
C PRO A 109 -7.13 -12.25 -6.89
N SER A 110 -7.79 -12.95 -7.83
CA SER A 110 -7.55 -14.38 -8.08
C SER A 110 -6.08 -14.64 -8.43
N ALA A 111 -5.61 -15.88 -8.29
CA ALA A 111 -4.24 -16.26 -8.64
C ALA A 111 -3.87 -15.89 -10.10
N ALA A 112 -4.82 -15.96 -11.03
CA ALA A 112 -4.62 -15.53 -12.41
C ALA A 112 -4.42 -14.01 -12.52
N ASN A 113 -5.19 -13.22 -11.77
CA ASN A 113 -5.06 -11.76 -11.73
C ASN A 113 -3.82 -11.32 -10.98
N GLN A 114 -3.43 -12.00 -9.88
CA GLN A 114 -2.17 -11.72 -9.16
C GLN A 114 -0.98 -11.78 -10.11
N ARG A 115 -0.89 -12.78 -11.01
CA ARG A 115 0.19 -12.91 -12.00
C ARG A 115 0.25 -11.75 -13.00
N ARG A 116 -0.84 -11.00 -13.17
CA ARG A 116 -0.92 -9.84 -14.06
C ARG A 116 -0.40 -8.56 -13.40
N ILE A 117 -0.24 -8.51 -12.08
CA ILE A 117 0.32 -7.35 -11.38
C ILE A 117 1.83 -7.34 -11.62
N LYS A 118 2.34 -6.33 -12.33
CA LYS A 118 3.76 -6.21 -12.70
C LYS A 118 4.48 -5.07 -12.00
N ALA A 119 3.74 -4.10 -11.50
CA ALA A 119 4.28 -2.95 -10.80
C ALA A 119 3.27 -2.40 -9.77
N ILE A 120 3.77 -1.59 -8.86
CA ILE A 120 2.95 -0.75 -7.99
C ILE A 120 3.39 0.69 -8.23
N ARG A 121 2.44 1.61 -8.50
CA ARG A 121 2.71 3.04 -8.41
C ARG A 121 2.24 3.58 -7.08
N ILE A 122 3.02 4.47 -6.51
CA ILE A 122 2.80 5.06 -5.20
C ILE A 122 2.86 6.56 -5.34
N ALA A 123 1.91 7.26 -4.71
CA ALA A 123 1.97 8.70 -4.49
C ALA A 123 1.99 9.00 -2.99
N ILE A 124 2.89 9.88 -2.59
CA ILE A 124 3.02 10.37 -1.22
C ILE A 124 2.83 11.88 -1.27
N VAL A 125 1.90 12.39 -0.49
CA VAL A 125 1.66 13.83 -0.36
C VAL A 125 2.21 14.30 0.98
N THR A 126 3.17 15.20 0.93
CA THR A 126 3.73 15.83 2.11
C THR A 126 3.25 17.27 2.23
N ARG A 127 3.05 17.72 3.45
CA ARG A 127 2.64 19.07 3.79
C ARG A 127 3.79 19.84 4.44
N GLY A 128 4.02 21.05 3.98
CA GLY A 128 4.99 21.98 4.55
C GLY A 128 4.40 22.85 5.67
N ASN A 129 4.99 23.99 5.89
CA ASN A 129 4.58 24.95 6.93
C ASN A 129 3.31 25.72 6.50
N LEU A 130 2.61 26.25 7.50
CA LEU A 130 1.51 27.19 7.31
C LEU A 130 2.05 28.52 6.78
N GLU A 131 1.43 29.01 5.73
CA GLU A 131 1.74 30.30 5.11
C GLU A 131 0.69 31.37 5.52
N ARG A 132 0.96 32.61 5.25
CA ARG A 132 0.04 33.72 5.56
C ARG A 132 -1.06 33.90 4.51
N GLU A 133 -0.82 33.37 3.31
CA GLU A 133 -1.70 33.47 2.17
C GLU A 133 -1.97 32.09 1.60
N MET A 134 -3.03 31.92 0.83
CA MET A 134 -3.28 30.68 0.08
C MET A 134 -2.19 30.49 -0.99
N VAL A 135 -1.41 29.44 -0.87
CA VAL A 135 -0.26 29.14 -1.73
C VAL A 135 -0.46 27.87 -2.57
N SER A 136 -1.48 27.06 -2.24
CA SER A 136 -1.77 25.84 -2.95
C SER A 136 -3.05 25.96 -3.78
N PRO A 137 -3.17 25.25 -4.91
CA PRO A 137 -4.39 25.17 -5.68
C PRO A 137 -5.51 24.48 -4.85
N ASP A 138 -6.72 24.50 -5.34
CA ASP A 138 -7.87 23.79 -4.76
C ASP A 138 -7.78 22.26 -4.95
N THR A 139 -6.92 21.81 -5.87
CA THR A 139 -6.78 20.40 -6.21
C THR A 139 -5.30 20.05 -6.42
N LEU A 140 -4.85 18.96 -5.80
CA LEU A 140 -3.53 18.36 -6.04
C LEU A 140 -3.68 17.19 -7.00
N VAL A 141 -2.86 17.17 -8.05
CA VAL A 141 -2.82 16.04 -8.99
C VAL A 141 -1.74 15.05 -8.53
N LEU A 142 -2.12 13.78 -8.35
CA LEU A 142 -1.20 12.71 -7.93
C LEU A 142 -0.52 12.06 -9.14
N TRP A 143 -1.31 11.72 -10.18
CA TRP A 143 -0.83 11.13 -11.44
C TRP A 143 -1.82 11.37 -12.58
N ASP A 144 -1.34 11.13 -13.80
CA ASP A 144 -2.08 11.19 -15.07
C ASP A 144 -2.86 12.51 -15.28
N PRO A 145 -2.20 13.70 -15.14
CA PRO A 145 -2.88 14.99 -15.26
C PRO A 145 -3.61 15.13 -16.61
N GLY A 146 -4.93 15.38 -16.54
CA GLY A 146 -5.78 15.51 -17.72
C GLY A 146 -6.10 14.21 -18.44
N GLY A 147 -5.66 13.06 -17.93
CA GLY A 147 -5.91 11.74 -18.49
C GLY A 147 -7.12 11.03 -17.88
N ALA A 148 -7.58 9.95 -18.54
CA ALA A 148 -8.71 9.14 -18.04
C ALA A 148 -8.42 8.45 -16.69
N GLY A 149 -7.16 8.34 -16.29
CA GLY A 149 -6.72 7.77 -15.02
C GLY A 149 -6.28 8.83 -14.01
N GLU A 150 -6.62 10.10 -14.22
CA GLU A 150 -6.25 11.18 -13.32
C GLU A 150 -6.74 10.91 -11.90
N ARG A 151 -5.82 11.04 -10.94
CA ARG A 151 -6.13 10.99 -9.52
C ARG A 151 -5.79 12.32 -8.88
N THR A 152 -6.76 12.89 -8.21
CA THR A 152 -6.65 14.19 -7.56
C THR A 152 -7.10 14.11 -6.11
N ILE A 153 -6.64 15.08 -5.31
CA ILE A 153 -7.10 15.34 -3.95
C ILE A 153 -7.59 16.77 -3.91
N ALA A 154 -8.85 16.98 -3.52
CA ALA A 154 -9.39 18.30 -3.26
C ALA A 154 -8.87 18.82 -1.91
N LEU A 155 -8.47 20.09 -1.88
CA LEU A 155 -8.07 20.79 -0.66
C LEU A 155 -9.18 21.75 -0.24
N SER A 156 -9.48 21.79 1.06
CA SER A 156 -10.32 22.85 1.63
C SER A 156 -9.57 24.19 1.63
N ASP A 157 -10.29 25.28 1.78
CA ASP A 157 -9.67 26.62 1.83
C ASP A 157 -8.61 26.72 2.94
N ASP A 158 -8.85 26.15 4.12
CA ASP A 158 -7.89 26.12 5.22
C ASP A 158 -6.64 25.31 4.88
N GLN A 159 -6.77 24.23 4.11
CA GLN A 159 -5.65 23.41 3.68
C GLN A 159 -4.79 24.12 2.63
N ARG A 160 -5.33 25.05 1.87
CA ARG A 160 -4.63 25.79 0.82
C ARG A 160 -3.58 26.76 1.34
N TYR A 161 -3.59 27.08 2.64
CA TYR A 161 -2.53 27.86 3.29
C TYR A 161 -1.23 27.09 3.52
N TYR A 162 -1.19 25.78 3.21
CA TYR A 162 0.02 24.96 3.29
C TYR A 162 0.63 24.72 1.92
N ARG A 163 1.94 24.57 1.86
CA ARG A 163 2.62 24.03 0.69
C ARG A 163 2.55 22.52 0.69
N TYR A 164 2.25 21.95 -0.47
CA TYR A 164 2.26 20.51 -0.64
C TYR A 164 3.31 20.10 -1.67
N LYS A 165 3.85 18.90 -1.47
CA LYS A 165 4.68 18.24 -2.45
C LYS A 165 4.14 16.83 -2.68
N VAL A 166 3.88 16.54 -3.95
CA VAL A 166 3.49 15.20 -4.40
C VAL A 166 4.75 14.49 -4.91
N LEU A 167 5.03 13.32 -4.36
CA LEU A 167 6.11 12.44 -4.78
C LEU A 167 5.51 11.18 -5.34
N THR A 168 5.84 10.83 -6.58
CA THR A 168 5.37 9.63 -7.25
C THR A 168 6.53 8.71 -7.60
N VAL A 169 6.31 7.40 -7.42
CA VAL A 169 7.27 6.36 -7.79
C VAL A 169 6.54 5.15 -8.36
N VAL A 170 7.19 4.49 -9.31
CA VAL A 170 6.74 3.18 -9.82
C VAL A 170 7.77 2.13 -9.41
N VAL A 171 7.30 1.11 -8.70
CA VAL A 171 8.11 -0.01 -8.21
C VAL A 171 7.75 -1.26 -9.01
N PRO A 172 8.65 -1.80 -9.84
CA PRO A 172 8.41 -3.06 -10.55
C PRO A 172 8.46 -4.25 -9.57
N ILE A 173 7.58 -5.23 -9.79
CA ILE A 173 7.56 -6.48 -8.99
C ILE A 173 8.30 -7.56 -9.78
N PHE A 174 9.60 -7.65 -9.58
CA PHE A 174 10.47 -8.54 -10.37
C PHE A 174 10.04 -10.00 -10.32
N ASN A 175 9.66 -10.53 -9.15
CA ASN A 175 9.22 -11.92 -9.01
C ASN A 175 7.99 -12.25 -9.88
N MET A 176 7.14 -11.27 -10.13
CA MET A 176 5.94 -11.43 -10.96
C MET A 176 6.24 -11.23 -12.45
N ILE A 177 7.32 -10.53 -12.77
CA ILE A 177 7.78 -10.36 -14.15
C ILE A 177 8.38 -11.67 -14.68
N TRP A 178 9.10 -12.40 -13.82
CA TRP A 178 9.81 -13.66 -14.19
C TRP A 178 8.92 -14.92 -14.14
N ALA A 179 7.82 -14.88 -13.36
CA ALA A 179 6.90 -16.03 -13.21
C ALA A 179 5.99 -16.29 -14.41
N GLY A 180 6.17 -15.58 -15.51
CA GLY A 180 5.31 -15.64 -16.70
C GLY A 180 6.01 -16.10 -17.99
N VAL A 181 7.17 -16.77 -17.89
CA VAL A 181 7.87 -17.38 -19.02
C VAL A 181 7.62 -18.89 -19.03
#